data_cb998c025a3549296274c6732a7f63a3
#
_entry.id   cb998c025a3549296274c6732a7f63a3
#
_cell.length_a   1.000
_cell.length_b   1.000
_cell.length_c   1.000
_cell.angle_alpha   90.00
_cell.angle_beta   90.00
_cell.angle_gamma   90.00
#
_symmetry.space_group_name_H-M   'P 1'
#
loop_
_entity.id
_entity.type
_entity.pdbx_description
1 polymer ?
#
loop_
_entity_poly.entity_id
_entity_poly.type
_entity_poly.pdbx_seq_one_letter_code
_entity_poly.pdbx_strand_id
1 'polypeptide(L)'
;MNLRKVLLSILGGGVLAFGLYHIHSISGITEGGALGLTLLLNHWFHISPAWSALFINFICYALGLRTLGYSFLLWSALSAGSFSLFYGIFEHFPRLWPAVSELPLLAAILGALFVGVGVGLCVRAGGAPTGDDALAMSLSRRFHIPIERVYLITDLTVLALSLSYLPIGRIACSLLTVTLSGKLIGIIQRYKRSQ
;
A
#
# COMPACT_ATOMS: atom_id res chain seq x y z
N MET A 1 14.00 -19.07 11.67
CA MET A 1 13.27 -18.16 10.72
C MET A 1 12.24 -18.99 9.97
N ASN A 2 10.97 -18.59 9.91
CA ASN A 2 9.92 -19.39 9.27
C ASN A 2 9.98 -19.17 7.75
N LEU A 3 10.42 -20.19 6.98
CA LEU A 3 10.59 -20.14 5.52
C LEU A 3 9.32 -19.66 4.80
N ARG A 4 8.13 -20.09 5.27
CA ARG A 4 6.83 -19.65 4.72
C ARG A 4 6.66 -18.13 4.81
N LYS A 5 7.04 -17.52 5.92
CA LYS A 5 6.94 -16.06 6.09
C LYS A 5 7.94 -15.32 5.20
N VAL A 6 9.15 -15.85 5.03
CA VAL A 6 10.15 -15.28 4.12
C VAL A 6 9.62 -15.28 2.69
N LEU A 7 9.11 -16.42 2.22
CA LEU A 7 8.53 -16.53 0.88
C LEU A 7 7.34 -15.57 0.69
N LEU A 8 6.45 -15.47 1.68
CA LEU A 8 5.30 -14.54 1.61
C LEU A 8 5.75 -13.08 1.54
N SER A 9 6.78 -12.67 2.31
CA SER A 9 7.30 -11.30 2.28
C SER A 9 7.97 -10.98 0.94
N ILE A 10 8.78 -11.91 0.41
CA ILE A 10 9.49 -11.70 -0.86
C ILE A 10 8.49 -11.68 -2.03
N LEU A 11 7.60 -12.67 -2.13
CA LEU A 11 6.59 -12.72 -3.18
C LEU A 11 5.63 -11.53 -3.09
N GLY A 12 5.21 -11.18 -1.88
CA GLY A 12 4.33 -10.03 -1.66
C GLY A 12 4.97 -8.72 -2.11
N GLY A 13 6.24 -8.49 -1.72
CA GLY A 13 7.00 -7.32 -2.17
C GLY A 13 7.18 -7.27 -3.70
N GLY A 14 7.48 -8.41 -4.33
CA GLY A 14 7.62 -8.50 -5.78
C GLY A 14 6.32 -8.24 -6.53
N VAL A 15 5.19 -8.81 -6.09
CA VAL A 15 3.86 -8.60 -6.67
C VAL A 15 3.43 -7.14 -6.53
N LEU A 16 3.65 -6.53 -5.35
CA LEU A 16 3.37 -5.13 -5.10
C LEU A 16 4.21 -4.22 -6.01
N ALA A 17 5.52 -4.46 -6.09
CA ALA A 17 6.43 -3.70 -6.93
C ALA A 17 6.04 -3.76 -8.42
N PHE A 18 5.66 -4.95 -8.89
CA PHE A 18 5.19 -5.14 -10.26
C PHE A 18 3.94 -4.29 -10.55
N GLY A 19 2.93 -4.35 -9.71
CA GLY A 19 1.69 -3.59 -9.87
C GLY A 19 1.91 -2.08 -9.82
N LEU A 20 2.71 -1.62 -8.84
CA LEU A 20 3.02 -0.20 -8.72
C LEU A 20 3.84 0.32 -9.88
N TYR A 21 4.84 -0.42 -10.34
CA TYR A 21 5.68 0.01 -11.45
C TYR A 21 4.93 -0.02 -12.78
N HIS A 22 4.33 -1.16 -13.18
CA HIS A 22 3.78 -1.34 -14.52
C HIS A 22 2.38 -0.75 -14.72
N ILE A 23 1.63 -0.49 -13.64
CA ILE A 23 0.22 -0.06 -13.74
C ILE A 23 0.01 1.28 -13.03
N HIS A 24 0.28 1.36 -11.73
CA HIS A 24 -0.10 2.52 -10.91
C HIS A 24 0.66 3.79 -11.30
N SER A 25 1.96 3.69 -11.46
CA SER A 25 2.82 4.84 -11.77
C SER A 25 2.51 5.55 -13.09
N ILE A 26 1.83 4.87 -14.03
CA ILE A 26 1.46 5.43 -15.34
C ILE A 26 -0.02 5.82 -15.44
N SER A 27 -0.85 5.31 -14.53
CA SER A 27 -2.32 5.50 -14.61
C SER A 27 -2.80 6.88 -14.12
N GLY A 28 -1.96 7.60 -13.38
CA GLY A 28 -2.34 8.84 -12.72
C GLY A 28 -3.46 8.68 -11.67
N ILE A 29 -3.74 7.42 -11.28
CA ILE A 29 -4.64 7.10 -10.18
C ILE A 29 -3.85 7.27 -8.89
N THR A 30 -4.37 8.06 -7.96
CA THR A 30 -3.76 8.28 -6.66
C THR A 30 -4.23 7.20 -5.70
N GLU A 31 -3.32 6.57 -4.99
CA GLU A 31 -3.68 5.78 -3.80
C GLU A 31 -4.10 6.73 -2.68
N GLY A 32 -4.94 6.26 -1.77
CA GLY A 32 -5.17 6.93 -0.50
C GLY A 32 -3.94 6.86 0.40
N GLY A 33 -4.14 6.72 1.69
CA GLY A 33 -3.09 6.40 2.67
C GLY A 33 -1.96 7.42 2.75
N ALA A 34 -0.76 6.93 3.06
CA ALA A 34 0.41 7.78 3.27
C ALA A 34 0.86 8.48 1.99
N LEU A 35 0.80 7.82 0.83
CA LEU A 35 1.21 8.43 -0.43
C LEU A 35 0.30 9.59 -0.80
N GLY A 36 -1.03 9.41 -0.74
CA GLY A 36 -1.98 10.48 -0.97
C GLY A 36 -1.79 11.65 0.00
N LEU A 37 -1.48 11.36 1.26
CA LEU A 37 -1.17 12.39 2.26
C LEU A 37 0.10 13.19 1.90
N THR A 38 1.14 12.55 1.38
CA THR A 38 2.36 13.28 0.94
C THR A 38 2.07 14.23 -0.22
N LEU A 39 1.24 13.81 -1.17
CA LEU A 39 0.84 14.66 -2.30
C LEU A 39 -0.04 15.84 -1.83
N LEU A 40 -0.91 15.60 -0.87
CA LEU A 40 -1.73 16.65 -0.24
C LEU A 40 -0.87 17.70 0.47
N LEU A 41 0.12 17.25 1.26
CA LEU A 41 1.06 18.13 1.94
C LEU A 41 1.90 18.94 0.95
N ASN A 42 2.28 18.34 -0.17
CA ASN A 42 2.96 19.06 -1.24
C ASN A 42 2.07 20.12 -1.87
N HIS A 43 0.81 19.77 -2.15
CA HIS A 43 -0.13 20.71 -2.76
C HIS A 43 -0.43 21.93 -1.86
N TRP A 44 -0.68 21.71 -0.57
CA TRP A 44 -1.09 22.79 0.34
C TRP A 44 0.08 23.56 0.95
N PHE A 45 1.16 22.88 1.28
CA PHE A 45 2.26 23.43 2.06
C PHE A 45 3.60 23.47 1.30
N HIS A 46 3.63 22.99 0.05
CA HIS A 46 4.84 22.87 -0.77
C HIS A 46 5.96 22.04 -0.11
N ILE A 47 5.61 21.15 0.81
CA ILE A 47 6.56 20.23 1.44
C ILE A 47 6.91 19.14 0.44
N SER A 48 8.21 18.89 0.26
CA SER A 48 8.66 17.81 -0.62
C SER A 48 8.06 16.47 -0.25
N PRO A 49 7.45 15.72 -1.20
CA PRO A 49 6.91 14.38 -0.94
C PRO A 49 7.95 13.41 -0.36
N ALA A 50 9.24 13.57 -0.72
CA ALA A 50 10.31 12.73 -0.19
C ALA A 50 10.47 12.89 1.33
N TRP A 51 10.49 14.15 1.82
CA TRP A 51 10.60 14.42 3.25
C TRP A 51 9.35 14.04 4.04
N SER A 52 8.17 14.38 3.51
CA SER A 52 6.91 14.01 4.14
C SER A 52 6.72 12.49 4.20
N ALA A 53 7.05 11.77 3.12
CA ALA A 53 7.01 10.30 3.11
C ALA A 53 7.98 9.70 4.14
N LEU A 54 9.21 10.20 4.22
CA LEU A 54 10.19 9.72 5.19
C LEU A 54 9.66 9.88 6.63
N PHE A 55 9.14 11.06 6.94
CA PHE A 55 8.64 11.38 8.28
C PHE A 55 7.37 10.58 8.64
N ILE A 56 6.41 10.49 7.71
CA ILE A 56 5.19 9.70 7.89
C ILE A 56 5.53 8.22 8.09
N ASN A 57 6.39 7.66 7.24
CA ASN A 57 6.82 6.27 7.36
C ASN A 57 7.52 6.01 8.70
N PHE A 58 8.40 6.90 9.14
CA PHE A 58 9.07 6.78 10.43
C PHE A 58 8.05 6.71 11.59
N ILE A 59 7.06 7.61 11.61
CA ILE A 59 6.00 7.60 12.62
C ILE A 59 5.19 6.31 12.56
N CYS A 60 4.78 5.88 11.38
CA CYS A 60 3.97 4.68 11.19
C CYS A 60 4.69 3.41 11.64
N TYR A 61 5.98 3.26 11.30
CA TYR A 61 6.77 2.11 11.77
C TYR A 61 7.08 2.18 13.27
N ALA A 62 7.28 3.37 13.85
CA ALA A 62 7.45 3.53 15.27
C ALA A 62 6.18 3.14 16.05
N LEU A 63 4.99 3.52 15.55
CA LEU A 63 3.70 3.05 16.08
C LEU A 63 3.55 1.53 15.93
N GLY A 64 3.93 1.00 14.76
CA GLY A 64 3.95 -0.44 14.49
C GLY A 64 4.84 -1.20 15.48
N LEU A 65 6.04 -0.69 15.76
CA LEU A 65 6.94 -1.29 16.73
C LEU A 65 6.32 -1.34 18.13
N ARG A 66 5.67 -0.26 18.56
CA ARG A 66 5.02 -0.19 19.87
C ARG A 66 3.81 -1.10 20.02
N THR A 67 3.03 -1.28 18.95
CA THR A 67 1.76 -2.02 18.99
C THR A 67 1.90 -3.49 18.62
N LEU A 68 2.81 -3.82 17.71
CA LEU A 68 2.99 -5.14 17.11
C LEU A 68 4.29 -5.83 17.56
N GLY A 69 5.22 -5.05 18.14
CA GLY A 69 6.48 -5.55 18.69
C GLY A 69 7.61 -5.70 17.66
N TYR A 70 8.79 -6.16 18.16
CA TYR A 70 10.01 -6.21 17.36
C TYR A 70 9.95 -7.17 16.16
N SER A 71 9.23 -8.28 16.31
CA SER A 71 9.05 -9.24 15.21
C SER A 71 8.36 -8.62 13.99
N PHE A 72 7.43 -7.68 14.21
CA PHE A 72 6.82 -6.91 13.14
C PHE A 72 7.86 -6.11 12.34
N LEU A 73 8.78 -5.43 13.03
CA LEU A 73 9.80 -4.60 12.37
C LEU A 73 10.72 -5.44 11.47
N LEU A 74 11.11 -6.63 11.91
CA LEU A 74 11.93 -7.55 11.10
C LEU A 74 11.22 -7.99 9.82
N TRP A 75 9.95 -8.40 9.93
CA TRP A 75 9.16 -8.82 8.76
C TRP A 75 8.82 -7.63 7.85
N SER A 76 8.66 -6.44 8.40
CA SER A 76 8.47 -5.21 7.64
C SER A 76 9.74 -4.83 6.87
N ALA A 77 10.91 -4.91 7.50
CA ALA A 77 12.18 -4.67 6.82
C ALA A 77 12.40 -5.62 5.62
N LEU A 78 12.05 -6.91 5.80
CA LEU A 78 12.12 -7.88 4.70
C LEU A 78 11.10 -7.56 3.59
N SER A 79 9.86 -7.21 3.95
CA SER A 79 8.80 -6.90 2.97
C SER A 79 9.11 -5.60 2.21
N ALA A 80 9.50 -4.53 2.91
CA ALA A 80 9.88 -3.26 2.31
C ALA A 80 11.16 -3.36 1.49
N GLY A 81 12.17 -4.10 1.98
CA GLY A 81 13.41 -4.37 1.25
C GLY A 81 13.16 -5.15 -0.04
N SER A 82 12.30 -6.18 0.02
CA SER A 82 11.89 -6.94 -1.17
C SER A 82 11.14 -6.07 -2.17
N PHE A 83 10.19 -5.26 -1.70
CA PHE A 83 9.48 -4.31 -2.53
C PHE A 83 10.43 -3.34 -3.24
N SER A 84 11.33 -2.69 -2.49
CA SER A 84 12.29 -1.73 -3.04
C SER A 84 13.25 -2.37 -4.04
N LEU A 85 13.73 -3.58 -3.74
CA LEU A 85 14.62 -4.33 -4.64
C LEU A 85 13.94 -4.66 -5.96
N PHE A 86 12.74 -5.25 -5.93
CA PHE A 86 12.01 -5.59 -7.15
C PHE A 86 11.59 -4.35 -7.93
N TYR A 87 11.16 -3.29 -7.25
CA TYR A 87 10.80 -2.04 -7.89
C TYR A 87 12.00 -1.45 -8.64
N GLY A 88 13.17 -1.38 -7.99
CA GLY A 88 14.41 -0.92 -8.62
C GLY A 88 14.83 -1.81 -9.80
N ILE A 89 14.62 -3.12 -9.73
CA ILE A 89 14.86 -4.01 -10.88
C ILE A 89 13.91 -3.67 -12.04
N PHE A 90 12.63 -3.51 -11.77
CA PHE A 90 11.64 -3.20 -12.81
C PHE A 90 11.88 -1.84 -13.48
N GLU A 91 12.45 -0.85 -12.78
CA GLU A 91 12.81 0.44 -13.37
C GLU A 91 13.80 0.35 -14.54
N HIS A 92 14.57 -0.73 -14.64
CA HIS A 92 15.48 -0.97 -15.76
C HIS A 92 14.81 -1.59 -16.99
N PHE A 93 13.53 -1.95 -16.90
CA PHE A 93 12.78 -2.57 -18.00
C PHE A 93 11.68 -1.63 -18.51
N PRO A 94 11.33 -1.72 -19.81
CA PRO A 94 10.22 -0.96 -20.35
C PRO A 94 8.90 -1.37 -19.71
N ARG A 95 7.92 -0.45 -19.70
CA ARG A 95 6.57 -0.73 -19.21
C ARG A 95 5.92 -1.81 -20.06
N LEU A 96 5.38 -2.85 -19.42
CA LEU A 96 4.77 -3.97 -20.16
C LEU A 96 3.44 -3.60 -20.81
N TRP A 97 2.65 -2.73 -20.15
CA TRP A 97 1.31 -2.37 -20.62
C TRP A 97 1.09 -0.86 -20.64
N PRO A 98 1.77 -0.11 -21.52
CA PRO A 98 1.60 1.36 -21.59
C PRO A 98 0.14 1.78 -21.87
N ALA A 99 -0.58 0.99 -22.67
CA ALA A 99 -1.98 1.25 -23.02
C ALA A 99 -2.94 1.24 -21.81
N VAL A 100 -2.57 0.65 -20.68
CA VAL A 100 -3.39 0.67 -19.46
C VAL A 100 -3.54 2.10 -18.91
N SER A 101 -2.59 2.99 -19.18
CA SER A 101 -2.70 4.41 -18.79
C SER A 101 -3.88 5.13 -19.42
N GLU A 102 -4.34 4.67 -20.59
CA GLU A 102 -5.48 5.25 -21.32
C GLU A 102 -6.83 4.70 -20.82
N LEU A 103 -6.81 3.65 -20.01
CA LEU A 103 -7.99 2.95 -19.48
C LEU A 103 -8.04 3.02 -17.95
N PRO A 104 -8.45 4.16 -17.34
CA PRO A 104 -8.37 4.37 -15.89
C PRO A 104 -9.11 3.30 -15.07
N LEU A 105 -10.24 2.82 -15.55
CA LEU A 105 -11.01 1.78 -14.86
C LEU A 105 -10.27 0.44 -14.84
N LEU A 106 -9.65 0.06 -15.96
CA LEU A 106 -8.84 -1.16 -16.04
C LEU A 106 -7.60 -1.05 -15.16
N ALA A 107 -6.93 0.12 -15.19
CA ALA A 107 -5.80 0.42 -14.31
C ALA A 107 -6.18 0.32 -12.83
N ALA A 108 -7.34 0.84 -12.45
CA ALA A 108 -7.86 0.77 -11.09
C ALA A 108 -8.06 -0.68 -10.62
N ILE A 109 -8.68 -1.51 -11.45
CA ILE A 109 -8.95 -2.93 -11.13
C ILE A 109 -7.65 -3.73 -11.06
N LEU A 110 -6.79 -3.64 -12.07
CA LEU A 110 -5.51 -4.36 -12.08
C LEU A 110 -4.59 -3.87 -10.96
N GLY A 111 -4.50 -2.55 -10.74
CA GLY A 111 -3.76 -1.97 -9.63
C GLY A 111 -4.24 -2.51 -8.30
N ALA A 112 -5.55 -2.53 -8.06
CA ALA A 112 -6.15 -3.08 -6.85
C ALA A 112 -5.81 -4.55 -6.62
N LEU A 113 -5.77 -5.37 -7.69
CA LEU A 113 -5.42 -6.78 -7.59
C LEU A 113 -3.96 -6.97 -7.17
N PHE A 114 -3.03 -6.28 -7.82
CA PHE A 114 -1.59 -6.39 -7.49
C PHE A 114 -1.28 -5.82 -6.11
N VAL A 115 -1.83 -4.66 -5.77
CA VAL A 115 -1.66 -4.06 -4.43
C VAL A 115 -2.30 -4.95 -3.37
N GLY A 116 -3.55 -5.37 -3.56
CA GLY A 116 -4.28 -6.18 -2.60
C GLY A 116 -3.62 -7.54 -2.33
N VAL A 117 -3.11 -8.21 -3.38
CA VAL A 117 -2.38 -9.47 -3.24
C VAL A 117 -1.00 -9.24 -2.62
N GLY A 118 -0.23 -8.28 -3.15
CA GLY A 118 1.13 -8.00 -2.70
C GLY A 118 1.18 -7.59 -1.23
N VAL A 119 0.42 -6.59 -0.85
CA VAL A 119 0.30 -6.15 0.56
C VAL A 119 -0.30 -7.25 1.43
N GLY A 120 -1.37 -7.92 0.96
CA GLY A 120 -2.01 -9.00 1.69
C GLY A 120 -1.06 -10.12 2.08
N LEU A 121 -0.15 -10.51 1.19
CA LEU A 121 0.90 -11.52 1.47
C LEU A 121 1.90 -11.02 2.51
N CYS A 122 2.36 -9.77 2.42
CA CYS A 122 3.27 -9.16 3.39
C CYS A 122 2.63 -9.07 4.79
N VAL A 123 1.41 -8.57 4.87
CA VAL A 123 0.62 -8.47 6.12
C VAL A 123 0.39 -9.86 6.73
N ARG A 124 0.12 -10.87 5.89
CA ARG A 124 -0.01 -12.26 6.33
C ARG A 124 1.29 -12.82 6.89
N ALA A 125 2.45 -12.41 6.39
CA ALA A 125 3.75 -12.76 6.97
C ALA A 125 4.00 -12.08 8.32
N GLY A 126 3.30 -10.99 8.60
CA GLY A 126 3.38 -10.19 9.82
C GLY A 126 4.23 -8.94 9.66
N GLY A 127 4.50 -8.52 8.42
CA GLY A 127 5.22 -7.29 8.08
C GLY A 127 4.39 -6.34 7.23
N ALA A 128 4.85 -5.11 7.10
CA ALA A 128 4.26 -4.06 6.28
C ALA A 128 5.27 -3.62 5.23
N PRO A 129 4.96 -3.64 3.93
CA PRO A 129 5.87 -3.15 2.89
C PRO A 129 5.99 -1.63 2.88
N THR A 130 4.97 -0.90 3.37
CA THR A 130 4.93 0.57 3.41
C THR A 130 4.45 1.08 4.77
N GLY A 131 4.57 2.40 5.01
CA GLY A 131 4.20 2.99 6.30
C GLY A 131 2.71 3.00 6.58
N ASP A 132 1.87 3.21 5.58
CA ASP A 132 0.41 3.13 5.69
C ASP A 132 -0.06 1.72 6.05
N ASP A 133 0.59 0.69 5.51
CA ASP A 133 0.35 -0.70 5.92
C ASP A 133 0.70 -0.92 7.40
N ALA A 134 1.83 -0.34 7.86
CA ALA A 134 2.22 -0.38 9.26
C ALA A 134 1.19 0.33 10.15
N LEU A 135 0.67 1.47 9.71
CA LEU A 135 -0.39 2.20 10.40
C LEU A 135 -1.68 1.37 10.45
N ALA A 136 -2.11 0.82 9.31
CA ALA A 136 -3.32 0.02 9.23
C ALA A 136 -3.25 -1.22 10.13
N MET A 137 -2.13 -1.94 10.13
CA MET A 137 -1.91 -3.07 11.04
C MET A 137 -1.94 -2.65 12.51
N SER A 138 -1.34 -1.50 12.85
CA SER A 138 -1.28 -0.97 14.21
C SER A 138 -2.66 -0.58 14.72
N LEU A 139 -3.43 0.17 13.95
CA LEU A 139 -4.79 0.59 14.28
C LEU A 139 -5.73 -0.62 14.37
N SER A 140 -5.65 -1.54 13.40
CA SER A 140 -6.42 -2.79 13.42
C SER A 140 -6.18 -3.58 14.71
N ARG A 141 -4.91 -3.70 15.14
CA ARG A 141 -4.55 -4.39 16.39
C ARG A 141 -5.01 -3.64 17.62
N ARG A 142 -4.85 -2.32 17.66
CA ARG A 142 -5.16 -1.47 18.82
C ARG A 142 -6.65 -1.38 19.07
N PHE A 143 -7.46 -1.23 18.03
CA PHE A 143 -8.89 -1.02 18.12
C PHE A 143 -9.73 -2.28 17.85
N HIS A 144 -9.09 -3.40 17.56
CA HIS A 144 -9.75 -4.68 17.21
C HIS A 144 -10.72 -4.56 16.02
N ILE A 145 -10.40 -3.67 15.07
CA ILE A 145 -11.18 -3.44 13.85
C ILE A 145 -10.56 -4.28 12.71
N PRO A 146 -11.38 -4.88 11.82
CA PRO A 146 -10.88 -5.56 10.64
C PRO A 146 -10.00 -4.62 9.80
N ILE A 147 -8.85 -5.14 9.31
CA ILE A 147 -7.84 -4.32 8.63
C ILE A 147 -8.39 -3.63 7.38
N GLU A 148 -9.28 -4.28 6.65
CA GLU A 148 -9.94 -3.70 5.48
C GLU A 148 -10.77 -2.45 5.79
N ARG A 149 -11.33 -2.35 7.00
CA ARG A 149 -12.05 -1.15 7.44
C ARG A 149 -11.09 -0.02 7.79
N VAL A 150 -9.93 -0.37 8.34
CA VAL A 150 -8.90 0.64 8.65
C VAL A 150 -8.39 1.25 7.36
N TYR A 151 -8.01 0.44 6.36
CA TYR A 151 -7.61 0.95 5.04
C TYR A 151 -8.69 1.85 4.45
N LEU A 152 -9.94 1.37 4.44
CA LEU A 152 -11.03 2.16 3.86
C LEU A 152 -11.20 3.53 4.56
N ILE A 153 -11.10 3.59 5.89
CA ILE A 153 -11.22 4.84 6.66
C ILE A 153 -10.05 5.77 6.36
N THR A 154 -8.80 5.29 6.42
CA THR A 154 -7.62 6.11 6.17
C THR A 154 -7.59 6.63 4.74
N ASP A 155 -7.86 5.77 3.77
CA ASP A 155 -7.84 6.12 2.36
C ASP A 155 -8.97 7.08 2.00
N LEU A 156 -10.21 6.83 2.48
CA LEU A 156 -11.33 7.74 2.28
C LEU A 156 -11.08 9.12 2.86
N THR A 157 -10.44 9.20 4.03
CA THR A 157 -10.10 10.49 4.65
C THR A 157 -9.16 11.28 3.75
N VAL A 158 -8.09 10.64 3.25
CA VAL A 158 -7.13 11.28 2.36
C VAL A 158 -7.75 11.63 1.01
N LEU A 159 -8.54 10.72 0.41
CA LEU A 159 -9.22 10.98 -0.86
C LEU A 159 -10.24 12.12 -0.76
N ALA A 160 -10.98 12.21 0.36
CA ALA A 160 -11.90 13.31 0.60
C ALA A 160 -11.18 14.68 0.65
N LEU A 161 -10.02 14.73 1.31
CA LEU A 161 -9.17 15.92 1.34
C LEU A 161 -8.56 16.22 -0.04
N SER A 162 -8.28 15.20 -0.83
CA SER A 162 -7.71 15.32 -2.19
C SER A 162 -8.72 15.85 -3.22
N LEU A 163 -10.02 15.91 -2.88
CA LEU A 163 -11.04 16.61 -3.69
C LEU A 163 -10.70 18.10 -3.90
N SER A 164 -9.85 18.67 -3.05
CA SER A 164 -9.42 20.07 -3.16
C SER A 164 -8.55 20.35 -4.40
N TYR A 165 -7.92 19.31 -4.99
CA TYR A 165 -6.99 19.49 -6.12
C TYR A 165 -7.08 18.41 -7.21
N LEU A 166 -7.76 17.30 -6.94
CA LEU A 166 -7.92 16.22 -7.92
C LEU A 166 -9.30 16.22 -8.57
N PRO A 167 -9.41 15.92 -9.88
CA PRO A 167 -10.68 15.79 -10.55
C PRO A 167 -11.47 14.58 -10.04
N ILE A 168 -12.81 14.72 -9.96
CA ILE A 168 -13.72 13.70 -9.42
C ILE A 168 -13.56 12.33 -10.10
N GLY A 169 -13.31 12.30 -11.42
CA GLY A 169 -13.12 11.06 -12.16
C GLY A 169 -11.91 10.24 -11.67
N ARG A 170 -10.81 10.90 -11.31
CA ARG A 170 -9.63 10.22 -10.74
C ARG A 170 -9.92 9.69 -9.33
N ILE A 171 -10.63 10.47 -8.53
CA ILE A 171 -11.03 10.06 -7.18
C ILE A 171 -11.97 8.85 -7.22
N ALA A 172 -12.89 8.78 -8.18
CA ALA A 172 -13.76 7.62 -8.35
C ALA A 172 -12.95 6.33 -8.67
N CYS A 173 -11.94 6.42 -9.55
CA CYS A 173 -11.04 5.30 -9.83
C CYS A 173 -10.20 4.93 -8.60
N SER A 174 -9.67 5.92 -7.87
CA SER A 174 -8.92 5.70 -6.63
C SER A 174 -9.79 5.02 -5.57
N LEU A 175 -11.04 5.45 -5.41
CA LEU A 175 -11.99 4.84 -4.49
C LEU A 175 -12.26 3.37 -4.82
N LEU A 176 -12.39 3.05 -6.11
CA LEU A 176 -12.52 1.66 -6.57
C LEU A 176 -11.26 0.85 -6.21
N THR A 177 -10.07 1.41 -6.48
CA THR A 177 -8.79 0.75 -6.17
C THR A 177 -8.67 0.45 -4.69
N VAL A 178 -8.81 1.43 -3.80
CA VAL A 178 -8.64 1.25 -2.35
C VAL A 178 -9.70 0.32 -1.75
N THR A 179 -10.93 0.35 -2.28
CA THR A 179 -12.00 -0.55 -1.81
C THR A 179 -11.72 -2.00 -2.19
N LEU A 180 -11.28 -2.26 -3.42
CA LEU A 180 -10.97 -3.61 -3.89
C LEU A 180 -9.70 -4.15 -3.23
N SER A 181 -8.61 -3.36 -3.20
CA SER A 181 -7.34 -3.78 -2.58
C SER A 181 -7.52 -4.06 -1.09
N GLY A 182 -8.18 -3.16 -0.35
CA GLY A 182 -8.46 -3.33 1.07
C GLY A 182 -9.25 -4.61 1.38
N LYS A 183 -10.29 -4.93 0.57
CA LYS A 183 -11.03 -6.19 0.70
C LYS A 183 -10.14 -7.41 0.45
N LEU A 184 -9.30 -7.37 -0.58
CA LEU A 184 -8.37 -8.47 -0.89
C LEU A 184 -7.36 -8.68 0.23
N ILE A 185 -6.78 -7.60 0.77
CA ILE A 185 -5.88 -7.67 1.94
C ILE A 185 -6.59 -8.36 3.11
N GLY A 186 -7.81 -7.94 3.42
CA GLY A 186 -8.60 -8.53 4.51
C GLY A 186 -8.89 -10.01 4.31
N ILE A 187 -9.22 -10.44 3.09
CA ILE A 187 -9.46 -11.86 2.74
C ILE A 187 -8.17 -12.66 2.92
N ILE A 188 -7.05 -12.20 2.36
CA ILE A 188 -5.76 -12.91 2.41
C ILE A 188 -5.26 -13.03 3.85
N GLN A 189 -5.44 -11.99 4.66
CA GLN A 189 -5.07 -11.99 6.07
C GLN A 189 -5.90 -13.00 6.88
N ARG A 190 -7.22 -13.06 6.67
CA ARG A 190 -8.14 -13.95 7.40
C ARG A 190 -7.94 -15.42 7.10
N TYR A 191 -7.52 -15.78 5.90
CA TYR A 191 -7.24 -17.16 5.50
C TYR A 191 -6.20 -17.87 6.39
N LYS A 192 -5.52 -17.15 7.26
CA LYS A 192 -4.59 -17.69 8.27
C LYS A 192 -5.30 -18.18 9.54
N ARG A 193 -6.50 -17.70 9.87
CA ARG A 193 -7.17 -17.99 11.14
C ARG A 193 -7.90 -19.34 11.16
N SER A 194 -8.06 -19.98 10.02
CA SER A 194 -8.80 -21.26 9.87
C SER A 194 -7.89 -22.49 9.74
N GLN A 195 -6.59 -22.37 9.96
CA GLN A 195 -5.60 -23.44 10.06
C GLN A 195 -4.79 -23.30 11.36
#